data_7d0d111f427c07ec8c26ab6f7b1bdf04
#
_entry.id   7d0d111f427c07ec8c26ab6f7b1bdf04
#
_cell.length_a   1.000
_cell.length_b   1.000
_cell.length_c   1.000
_cell.angle_alpha   90.00
_cell.angle_beta   90.00
_cell.angle_gamma   90.00
#
_symmetry.space_group_name_H-M   'P 1'
#
loop_
_entity.id
_entity.type
_entity.pdbx_description
1 polymer ?
#
loop_
_entity_poly.entity_id
_entity_poly.type
_entity_poly.pdbx_seq_one_letter_code
_entity_poly.pdbx_strand_id
1 'polypeptide(L)'
;MNIARALTQASPSVRWHVGKILTKTLYRRAFESLGRGTVIVRPLRLRGLARVSVGARCAIYEDVWLEAELSGKLRLGDDVYLGHGVHLHAIDDVTIGSGAMLADGVLVIAGMHVVDESMRTAGTGPITIGDGCFIGQRAIVLGGVTIGGGATIGAGSVVTRDVPAGATAAGVPARVLHDPLSADIAAAGSK
;
A
#
# COMPACT_ATOMS: atom_id res chain seq x y z
N MET A 1 -29.44 -25.43 4.23
CA MET A 1 -28.22 -24.72 3.79
C MET A 1 -27.02 -25.52 4.23
N ASN A 2 -26.10 -25.89 3.33
CA ASN A 2 -24.94 -26.71 3.66
C ASN A 2 -23.96 -25.88 4.53
N ILE A 3 -23.62 -26.38 5.74
CA ILE A 3 -22.73 -25.70 6.70
C ILE A 3 -21.39 -25.32 6.06
N ALA A 4 -20.82 -26.19 5.19
CA ALA A 4 -19.59 -25.88 4.48
C ALA A 4 -19.74 -24.65 3.59
N ARG A 5 -20.85 -24.52 2.85
CA ARG A 5 -21.13 -23.35 2.02
C ARG A 5 -21.33 -22.08 2.86
N ALA A 6 -22.01 -22.18 4.01
CA ALA A 6 -22.19 -21.07 4.92
C ALA A 6 -20.83 -20.56 5.47
N LEU A 7 -19.93 -21.45 5.86
CA LEU A 7 -18.61 -21.10 6.40
C LEU A 7 -17.65 -20.56 5.33
N THR A 8 -17.74 -21.06 4.09
CA THR A 8 -16.84 -20.61 3.00
C THR A 8 -17.31 -19.32 2.31
N GLN A 9 -18.60 -19.01 2.37
CA GLN A 9 -19.19 -17.83 1.76
C GLN A 9 -19.61 -16.74 2.76
N ALA A 10 -19.41 -16.98 4.08
CA ALA A 10 -19.73 -15.99 5.09
C ALA A 10 -18.85 -14.74 4.93
N SER A 11 -19.48 -13.58 4.92
CA SER A 11 -18.78 -12.29 4.99
C SER A 11 -19.17 -11.60 6.32
N PRO A 12 -18.19 -11.25 7.17
CA PRO A 12 -16.78 -11.53 7.07
C PRO A 12 -16.42 -13.02 7.35
N SER A 13 -15.38 -13.52 6.69
CA SER A 13 -14.93 -14.92 6.79
C SER A 13 -14.46 -15.29 8.21
N VAL A 14 -14.39 -16.60 8.54
CA VAL A 14 -13.78 -17.09 9.77
C VAL A 14 -12.35 -16.58 9.92
N ARG A 15 -11.57 -16.51 8.83
CA ARG A 15 -10.21 -15.96 8.83
C ARG A 15 -10.16 -14.50 9.27
N TRP A 16 -11.14 -13.70 8.87
CA TRP A 16 -11.28 -12.31 9.31
C TRP A 16 -11.46 -12.21 10.83
N HIS A 17 -12.30 -13.06 11.42
CA HIS A 17 -12.50 -13.08 12.87
C HIS A 17 -11.25 -13.51 13.63
N VAL A 18 -10.55 -14.53 13.15
CA VAL A 18 -9.24 -14.95 13.70
C VAL A 18 -8.23 -13.80 13.57
N GLY A 19 -8.13 -13.17 12.38
CA GLY A 19 -7.28 -12.00 12.18
C GLY A 19 -7.57 -10.85 13.13
N LYS A 20 -8.85 -10.58 13.39
CA LYS A 20 -9.29 -9.56 14.36
C LYS A 20 -8.80 -9.86 15.78
N ILE A 21 -8.84 -11.12 16.21
CA ILE A 21 -8.34 -11.55 17.52
C ILE A 21 -6.82 -11.39 17.58
N LEU A 22 -6.09 -11.93 16.60
CA LEU A 22 -4.63 -11.84 16.53
C LEU A 22 -4.16 -10.39 16.48
N THR A 23 -4.85 -9.54 15.74
CA THR A 23 -4.53 -8.10 15.65
C THR A 23 -4.65 -7.42 17.00
N LYS A 24 -5.70 -7.71 17.76
CA LYS A 24 -5.92 -7.12 19.10
C LYS A 24 -4.95 -7.61 20.17
N THR A 25 -4.51 -8.85 20.08
CA THR A 25 -3.71 -9.52 21.12
C THR A 25 -2.22 -9.51 20.80
N LEU A 26 -1.82 -10.12 19.69
CA LEU A 26 -0.43 -10.35 19.31
C LEU A 26 0.16 -9.17 18.54
N TYR A 27 -0.46 -8.80 17.40
CA TYR A 27 0.14 -7.82 16.50
C TYR A 27 0.22 -6.43 17.13
N ARG A 28 -0.79 -6.04 17.93
CA ARG A 28 -0.79 -4.74 18.62
C ARG A 28 0.44 -4.49 19.49
N ARG A 29 1.10 -5.54 19.97
CA ARG A 29 2.33 -5.43 20.78
C ARG A 29 3.60 -5.47 19.97
N ALA A 30 3.52 -5.93 18.72
CA ALA A 30 4.67 -6.10 17.85
C ALA A 30 4.94 -4.87 16.97
N PHE A 31 3.88 -4.15 16.56
CA PHE A 31 3.97 -2.95 15.73
C PHE A 31 4.39 -1.72 16.56
N GLU A 32 5.03 -0.73 15.93
CA GLU A 32 5.29 0.60 16.53
C GLU A 32 3.97 1.21 17.00
N SER A 33 2.96 1.20 16.15
CA SER A 33 1.58 1.54 16.51
C SER A 33 0.58 0.80 15.63
N LEU A 34 -0.59 0.49 16.21
CA LEU A 34 -1.68 -0.18 15.48
C LEU A 34 -3.02 0.39 15.95
N GLY A 35 -3.70 1.10 15.05
CA GLY A 35 -4.94 1.83 15.33
C GLY A 35 -6.13 0.92 15.66
N ARG A 36 -7.16 1.49 16.29
CA ARG A 36 -8.36 0.74 16.66
C ARG A 36 -9.16 0.35 15.43
N GLY A 37 -9.73 -0.84 15.45
CA GLY A 37 -10.59 -1.33 14.34
C GLY A 37 -9.81 -1.93 13.17
N THR A 38 -8.50 -1.77 13.11
CA THR A 38 -7.65 -2.41 12.11
C THR A 38 -7.65 -3.92 12.27
N VAL A 39 -7.68 -4.63 11.14
CA VAL A 39 -7.66 -6.10 11.06
C VAL A 39 -6.59 -6.55 10.08
N ILE A 40 -5.72 -7.46 10.52
CA ILE A 40 -4.68 -8.10 9.71
C ILE A 40 -5.01 -9.58 9.59
N VAL A 41 -5.24 -10.05 8.37
CA VAL A 41 -5.67 -11.42 8.08
C VAL A 41 -4.53 -12.21 7.49
N ARG A 42 -4.04 -13.22 8.20
CA ARG A 42 -3.04 -14.20 7.74
C ARG A 42 -1.96 -13.60 6.81
N PRO A 43 -1.11 -12.70 7.32
CA PRO A 43 -0.04 -12.10 6.52
C PRO A 43 0.98 -13.15 6.11
N LEU A 44 1.58 -12.99 4.91
CA LEU A 44 2.67 -13.85 4.43
C LEU A 44 3.96 -13.58 5.22
N ARG A 45 4.28 -12.30 5.42
CA ARG A 45 5.49 -11.88 6.14
C ARG A 45 5.26 -10.57 6.89
N LEU A 46 5.75 -10.54 8.12
CA LEU A 46 5.82 -9.35 8.96
C LEU A 46 7.26 -9.22 9.50
N ARG A 47 7.97 -8.14 9.14
CA ARG A 47 9.36 -7.93 9.58
C ARG A 47 9.64 -6.46 9.88
N GLY A 48 10.45 -6.19 10.89
CA GLY A 48 10.82 -4.83 11.28
C GLY A 48 9.66 -4.02 11.88
N LEU A 49 8.70 -4.70 12.51
CA LEU A 49 7.42 -4.14 12.96
C LEU A 49 7.55 -2.98 13.95
N ALA A 50 8.67 -2.89 14.68
CA ALA A 50 8.96 -1.73 15.54
C ALA A 50 9.15 -0.41 14.76
N ARG A 51 9.16 -0.47 13.42
CA ARG A 51 9.20 0.68 12.51
C ARG A 51 7.99 0.73 11.56
N VAL A 52 6.93 -0.01 11.91
CA VAL A 52 5.69 -0.07 11.13
C VAL A 52 4.55 0.50 11.96
N SER A 53 3.99 1.62 11.51
CA SER A 53 2.81 2.25 12.10
C SER A 53 1.62 2.09 11.17
N VAL A 54 0.49 1.64 11.70
CA VAL A 54 -0.77 1.46 10.97
C VAL A 54 -1.87 2.20 11.68
N GLY A 55 -2.61 3.00 10.95
CA GLY A 55 -3.75 3.76 11.44
C GLY A 55 -4.95 2.92 11.86
N ALA A 56 -6.05 3.56 12.14
CA ALA A 56 -7.29 2.94 12.55
C ALA A 56 -8.13 2.43 11.37
N ARG A 57 -8.98 1.44 11.60
CA ARG A 57 -9.97 0.89 10.64
C ARG A 57 -9.38 0.35 9.35
N CYS A 58 -8.08 0.05 9.31
CA CYS A 58 -7.45 -0.54 8.14
C CYS A 58 -7.87 -2.00 7.96
N ALA A 59 -8.01 -2.42 6.69
CA ALA A 59 -8.27 -3.79 6.29
C ALA A 59 -7.06 -4.33 5.53
N ILE A 60 -6.32 -5.24 6.15
CA ILE A 60 -5.12 -5.87 5.58
C ILE A 60 -5.43 -7.35 5.35
N TYR A 61 -5.55 -7.72 4.08
CA TYR A 61 -6.00 -9.05 3.66
C TYR A 61 -4.87 -10.09 3.64
N GLU A 62 -5.21 -11.31 3.19
CA GLU A 62 -4.31 -12.46 3.24
C GLU A 62 -3.07 -12.24 2.36
N ASP A 63 -2.02 -12.91 2.76
CA ASP A 63 -0.74 -13.03 2.05
C ASP A 63 -0.02 -11.69 1.84
N VAL A 64 -0.44 -10.63 2.58
CA VAL A 64 0.26 -9.34 2.58
C VAL A 64 1.65 -9.49 3.21
N TRP A 65 2.62 -8.79 2.66
CA TRP A 65 3.97 -8.69 3.16
C TRP A 65 4.27 -7.26 3.58
N LEU A 66 4.52 -7.04 4.88
CA LEU A 66 4.95 -5.76 5.44
C LEU A 66 6.36 -5.90 5.98
N GLU A 67 7.29 -5.16 5.42
CA GLU A 67 8.69 -5.21 5.83
C GLU A 67 9.29 -3.82 5.92
N ALA A 68 9.97 -3.54 7.04
CA ALA A 68 10.78 -2.35 7.24
C ALA A 68 12.21 -2.77 7.56
N GLU A 69 13.15 -2.42 6.70
CA GLU A 69 14.57 -2.77 6.83
C GLU A 69 15.43 -1.52 6.98
N LEU A 70 16.67 -1.73 7.42
CA LEU A 70 17.65 -0.67 7.65
C LEU A 70 17.05 0.45 8.53
N SER A 71 17.01 1.68 8.03
CA SER A 71 16.40 2.84 8.69
C SER A 71 14.97 3.14 8.25
N GLY A 72 14.47 2.45 7.21
CA GLY A 72 13.16 2.69 6.61
C GLY A 72 12.01 2.47 7.58
N LYS A 73 11.01 3.32 7.48
CA LYS A 73 9.75 3.26 8.24
C LYS A 73 8.59 3.08 7.30
N LEU A 74 7.65 2.23 7.70
CA LEU A 74 6.40 2.03 6.97
C LEU A 74 5.25 2.65 7.75
N ARG A 75 4.57 3.62 7.16
CA ARG A 75 3.45 4.34 7.79
C ARG A 75 2.20 4.23 6.93
N LEU A 76 1.12 3.71 7.49
CA LEU A 76 -0.20 3.68 6.89
C LEU A 76 -1.13 4.58 7.70
N GLY A 77 -1.87 5.44 7.00
CA GLY A 77 -2.93 6.25 7.60
C GLY A 77 -4.14 5.44 8.04
N ASP A 78 -5.23 6.12 8.34
CA ASP A 78 -6.51 5.52 8.71
C ASP A 78 -7.25 5.00 7.47
N ASP A 79 -8.15 4.01 7.65
CA ASP A 79 -9.04 3.50 6.60
C ASP A 79 -8.30 2.96 5.35
N VAL A 80 -7.05 2.55 5.47
CA VAL A 80 -6.28 1.97 4.37
C VAL A 80 -6.74 0.55 4.08
N TYR A 81 -6.93 0.25 2.80
CA TYR A 81 -7.21 -1.10 2.29
C TYR A 81 -5.99 -1.69 1.59
N LEU A 82 -5.50 -2.82 2.07
CA LEU A 82 -4.49 -3.63 1.40
C LEU A 82 -5.12 -4.95 0.96
N GLY A 83 -5.24 -5.14 -0.36
CA GLY A 83 -5.74 -6.36 -0.99
C GLY A 83 -4.81 -7.56 -0.79
N HIS A 84 -5.20 -8.72 -1.31
CA HIS A 84 -4.43 -9.96 -1.18
C HIS A 84 -3.05 -9.83 -1.83
N GLY A 85 -2.03 -10.32 -1.14
CA GLY A 85 -0.67 -10.36 -1.67
C GLY A 85 -0.04 -8.99 -1.93
N VAL A 86 -0.55 -7.92 -1.36
CA VAL A 86 0.11 -6.61 -1.40
C VAL A 86 1.45 -6.71 -0.67
N HIS A 87 2.51 -6.19 -1.30
CA HIS A 87 3.86 -6.20 -0.75
C HIS A 87 4.35 -4.76 -0.55
N LEU A 88 4.59 -4.38 0.69
CA LEU A 88 5.15 -3.09 1.10
C LEU A 88 6.53 -3.32 1.70
N HIS A 89 7.58 -2.84 1.03
CA HIS A 89 8.96 -3.00 1.47
C HIS A 89 9.62 -1.63 1.63
N ALA A 90 9.82 -1.22 2.88
CA ALA A 90 10.44 0.04 3.27
C ALA A 90 11.90 -0.18 3.64
N ILE A 91 12.80 0.02 2.70
CA ILE A 91 14.24 0.18 2.91
C ILE A 91 14.54 1.66 3.18
N ASP A 92 13.99 2.57 2.37
CA ASP A 92 13.70 3.95 2.71
C ASP A 92 12.24 4.07 3.17
N ASP A 93 11.83 5.24 3.66
CA ASP A 93 10.50 5.48 4.20
C ASP A 93 9.41 5.25 3.14
N VAL A 94 8.34 4.54 3.53
CA VAL A 94 7.11 4.37 2.75
C VAL A 94 5.95 4.92 3.55
N THR A 95 5.25 5.91 2.98
CA THR A 95 4.06 6.50 3.60
C THR A 95 2.85 6.31 2.69
N ILE A 96 1.76 5.78 3.25
CA ILE A 96 0.48 5.58 2.58
C ILE A 96 -0.58 6.38 3.33
N GLY A 97 -1.20 7.31 2.65
CA GLY A 97 -2.21 8.21 3.18
C GLY A 97 -3.52 7.51 3.58
N SER A 98 -4.35 8.24 4.31
CA SER A 98 -5.64 7.73 4.78
C SER A 98 -6.60 7.46 3.63
N GLY A 99 -7.41 6.42 3.75
CA GLY A 99 -8.40 6.03 2.73
C GLY A 99 -7.78 5.50 1.43
N ALA A 100 -6.47 5.34 1.35
CA ALA A 100 -5.83 4.76 0.17
C ALA A 100 -6.21 3.27 0.03
N MET A 101 -6.46 2.86 -1.22
CA MET A 101 -6.79 1.48 -1.57
C MET A 101 -5.71 0.91 -2.50
N LEU A 102 -4.99 -0.09 -2.02
CA LEU A 102 -4.05 -0.87 -2.81
C LEU A 102 -4.69 -2.22 -3.14
N ALA A 103 -5.00 -2.43 -4.42
CA ALA A 103 -5.64 -3.65 -4.90
C ALA A 103 -4.68 -4.86 -4.85
N ASP A 104 -5.20 -6.05 -5.17
CA ASP A 104 -4.45 -7.29 -5.02
C ASP A 104 -3.13 -7.30 -5.79
N GLY A 105 -2.08 -7.78 -5.13
CA GLY A 105 -0.75 -7.96 -5.71
C GLY A 105 0.02 -6.68 -6.01
N VAL A 106 -0.40 -5.53 -5.49
CA VAL A 106 0.37 -4.28 -5.59
C VAL A 106 1.71 -4.43 -4.89
N LEU A 107 2.79 -3.98 -5.55
CA LEU A 107 4.14 -3.92 -4.99
C LEU A 107 4.57 -2.46 -4.81
N VAL A 108 4.95 -2.10 -3.58
CA VAL A 108 5.54 -0.79 -3.24
C VAL A 108 6.91 -1.07 -2.63
N ILE A 109 7.97 -0.66 -3.32
CA ILE A 109 9.33 -1.01 -2.91
C ILE A 109 10.25 0.23 -2.95
N ALA A 110 10.70 0.65 -1.76
CA ALA A 110 11.58 1.80 -1.58
C ALA A 110 13.05 1.34 -1.45
N GLY A 111 13.49 0.46 -2.34
CA GLY A 111 14.86 -0.02 -2.34
C GLY A 111 15.14 -1.06 -3.41
N MET A 112 16.41 -1.45 -3.51
CA MET A 112 16.88 -2.42 -4.48
C MET A 112 18.07 -3.22 -3.92
N HIS A 113 18.36 -4.37 -4.51
CA HIS A 113 19.62 -5.03 -4.31
C HIS A 113 20.66 -4.40 -5.25
N VAL A 114 21.77 -3.96 -4.67
CA VAL A 114 22.94 -3.53 -5.45
C VAL A 114 23.58 -4.78 -6.04
N VAL A 115 23.62 -4.85 -7.37
CA VAL A 115 24.19 -5.99 -8.09
C VAL A 115 25.72 -5.83 -8.13
N ASP A 116 26.36 -6.08 -7.00
CA ASP A 116 27.80 -6.21 -6.84
C ASP A 116 28.12 -7.51 -6.06
N GLU A 117 29.38 -7.78 -5.79
CA GLU A 117 29.79 -8.98 -5.06
C GLU A 117 29.17 -9.10 -3.65
N SER A 118 28.70 -7.99 -3.08
CA SER A 118 28.10 -7.96 -1.74
C SER A 118 26.59 -8.22 -1.72
N MET A 119 25.90 -8.09 -2.86
CA MET A 119 24.42 -8.20 -2.97
C MET A 119 23.68 -7.45 -1.87
N ARG A 120 24.23 -6.34 -1.42
CA ARG A 120 23.65 -5.52 -0.34
C ARG A 120 22.38 -4.83 -0.79
N THR A 121 21.49 -4.59 0.15
CA THR A 121 20.27 -3.81 -0.06
C THR A 121 20.57 -2.33 0.09
N ALA A 122 20.00 -1.50 -0.80
CA ALA A 122 20.14 -0.04 -0.74
C ALA A 122 18.77 0.61 -0.97
N GLY A 123 18.53 1.75 -0.32
CA GLY A 123 17.36 2.59 -0.55
C GLY A 123 17.42 3.24 -1.95
N THR A 124 16.25 3.47 -2.52
CA THR A 124 16.07 4.13 -3.82
C THR A 124 15.28 5.43 -3.72
N GLY A 125 15.12 5.93 -2.51
CA GLY A 125 14.36 7.10 -2.15
C GLY A 125 13.00 6.76 -1.57
N PRO A 126 12.44 7.65 -0.73
CA PRO A 126 11.16 7.43 -0.05
C PRO A 126 10.01 7.38 -1.05
N ILE A 127 8.94 6.67 -0.66
CA ILE A 127 7.68 6.62 -1.42
C ILE A 127 6.59 7.28 -0.59
N THR A 128 5.82 8.17 -1.24
CA THR A 128 4.61 8.73 -0.66
C THR A 128 3.41 8.46 -1.56
N ILE A 129 2.38 7.80 -1.02
CA ILE A 129 1.07 7.63 -1.65
C ILE A 129 0.09 8.47 -0.83
N GLY A 130 -0.51 9.48 -1.44
CA GLY A 130 -1.41 10.43 -0.78
C GLY A 130 -2.75 9.81 -0.36
N ASP A 131 -3.54 10.62 0.34
CA ASP A 131 -4.86 10.23 0.84
C ASP A 131 -5.81 9.87 -0.32
N GLY A 132 -6.67 8.87 -0.12
CA GLY A 132 -7.71 8.49 -1.07
C GLY A 132 -7.22 7.97 -2.42
N CYS A 133 -5.94 7.64 -2.58
CA CYS A 133 -5.42 7.07 -3.81
C CYS A 133 -5.98 5.68 -4.09
N PHE A 134 -6.19 5.35 -5.37
CA PHE A 134 -6.45 3.99 -5.82
C PHE A 134 -5.26 3.46 -6.61
N ILE A 135 -4.66 2.37 -6.15
CA ILE A 135 -3.57 1.68 -6.84
C ILE A 135 -4.11 0.36 -7.39
N GLY A 136 -4.20 0.27 -8.70
CA GLY A 136 -4.78 -0.87 -9.42
C GLY A 136 -3.98 -2.16 -9.23
N GLN A 137 -4.65 -3.30 -9.44
CA GLN A 137 -4.09 -4.64 -9.24
C GLN A 137 -2.74 -4.82 -9.93
N ARG A 138 -1.79 -5.43 -9.20
CA ARG A 138 -0.43 -5.74 -9.69
C ARG A 138 0.35 -4.52 -10.20
N ALA A 139 -0.04 -3.31 -9.81
CA ALA A 139 0.80 -2.14 -10.07
C ALA A 139 2.07 -2.18 -9.20
N ILE A 140 3.13 -1.59 -9.71
CA ILE A 140 4.44 -1.51 -9.04
C ILE A 140 4.76 -0.03 -8.84
N VAL A 141 5.07 0.37 -7.61
CA VAL A 141 5.55 1.72 -7.27
C VAL A 141 6.99 1.62 -6.82
N LEU A 142 7.89 2.29 -7.55
CA LEU A 142 9.32 2.28 -7.28
C LEU A 142 9.74 3.44 -6.36
N GLY A 143 10.91 3.31 -5.75
CA GLY A 143 11.44 4.30 -4.82
C GLY A 143 11.64 5.69 -5.41
N GLY A 144 11.51 6.70 -4.56
CA GLY A 144 11.62 8.12 -4.91
C GLY A 144 10.35 8.72 -5.52
N VAL A 145 9.21 7.99 -5.54
CA VAL A 145 7.97 8.43 -6.18
C VAL A 145 6.99 9.03 -5.16
N THR A 146 6.38 10.15 -5.55
CA THR A 146 5.22 10.73 -4.86
C THR A 146 3.97 10.59 -5.74
N ILE A 147 2.92 9.91 -5.23
CA ILE A 147 1.58 9.86 -5.83
C ILE A 147 0.68 10.78 -5.03
N GLY A 148 0.21 11.86 -5.66
CA GLY A 148 -0.63 12.87 -5.02
C GLY A 148 -2.00 12.33 -4.61
N GLY A 149 -2.62 12.94 -3.59
CA GLY A 149 -3.92 12.49 -3.05
C GLY A 149 -5.00 12.38 -4.12
N GLY A 150 -5.86 11.37 -3.99
CA GLY A 150 -6.95 11.09 -4.93
C GLY A 150 -6.51 10.56 -6.30
N ALA A 151 -5.22 10.37 -6.55
CA ALA A 151 -4.74 9.83 -7.82
C ALA A 151 -5.15 8.36 -8.02
N THR A 152 -5.29 7.97 -9.29
CA THR A 152 -5.62 6.60 -9.70
C THR A 152 -4.49 6.02 -10.54
N ILE A 153 -3.97 4.85 -10.14
CA ILE A 153 -2.98 4.10 -10.92
C ILE A 153 -3.66 2.88 -11.54
N GLY A 154 -3.54 2.76 -12.86
CA GLY A 154 -4.08 1.64 -13.61
C GLY A 154 -3.44 0.30 -13.23
N ALA A 155 -4.19 -0.80 -13.39
CA ALA A 155 -3.70 -2.14 -13.11
C ALA A 155 -2.46 -2.49 -13.96
N GLY A 156 -1.51 -3.23 -13.38
CA GLY A 156 -0.28 -3.67 -14.06
C GLY A 156 0.70 -2.54 -14.40
N SER A 157 0.49 -1.33 -13.92
CA SER A 157 1.36 -0.18 -14.21
C SER A 157 2.66 -0.23 -13.41
N VAL A 158 3.72 0.35 -13.96
CA VAL A 158 5.01 0.55 -13.26
C VAL A 158 5.25 2.06 -13.10
N VAL A 159 5.04 2.54 -11.88
CA VAL A 159 5.18 3.97 -11.55
C VAL A 159 6.64 4.26 -11.21
N THR A 160 7.28 5.07 -12.05
CA THR A 160 8.71 5.44 -11.97
C THR A 160 8.92 6.95 -11.80
N ARG A 161 7.86 7.73 -11.75
CA ARG A 161 7.86 9.19 -11.60
C ARG A 161 6.63 9.63 -10.82
N ASP A 162 6.69 10.83 -10.29
CA ASP A 162 5.58 11.43 -9.56
C ASP A 162 4.30 11.50 -10.39
N VAL A 163 3.17 11.34 -9.70
CA VAL A 163 1.82 11.44 -10.28
C VAL A 163 1.08 12.57 -9.54
N PRO A 164 0.55 13.58 -10.25
CA PRO A 164 -0.17 14.69 -9.63
C PRO A 164 -1.42 14.22 -8.85
N ALA A 165 -1.85 15.05 -7.90
CA ALA A 165 -3.08 14.80 -7.16
C ALA A 165 -4.29 14.73 -8.10
N GLY A 166 -5.20 13.78 -7.86
CA GLY A 166 -6.40 13.55 -8.67
C GLY A 166 -6.14 13.01 -10.08
N ALA A 167 -4.88 12.88 -10.51
CA ALA A 167 -4.55 12.40 -11.85
C ALA A 167 -4.75 10.88 -11.99
N THR A 168 -4.95 10.45 -13.24
CA THR A 168 -4.94 9.05 -13.63
C THR A 168 -3.67 8.73 -14.41
N ALA A 169 -2.90 7.74 -13.96
CA ALA A 169 -1.70 7.27 -14.65
C ALA A 169 -1.75 5.77 -14.90
N ALA A 170 -1.24 5.32 -16.06
CA ALA A 170 -1.18 3.89 -16.39
C ALA A 170 -0.04 3.57 -17.36
N GLY A 171 0.30 2.27 -17.47
CA GLY A 171 1.27 1.73 -18.41
C GLY A 171 2.62 1.35 -17.78
N VAL A 172 3.55 0.87 -18.65
CA VAL A 172 4.91 0.43 -18.27
C VAL A 172 5.93 1.11 -19.22
N PRO A 173 6.63 2.16 -18.72
CA PRO A 173 6.41 2.89 -17.47
C PRO A 173 5.10 3.69 -17.49
N ALA A 174 4.53 3.93 -16.32
CA ALA A 174 3.27 4.68 -16.20
C ALA A 174 3.42 6.12 -16.71
N ARG A 175 2.36 6.60 -17.39
CA ARG A 175 2.21 7.98 -17.86
C ARG A 175 0.88 8.53 -17.41
N VAL A 176 0.85 9.81 -17.10
CA VAL A 176 -0.39 10.53 -16.78
C VAL A 176 -1.27 10.53 -18.03
N LEU A 177 -2.46 9.97 -17.93
CA LEU A 177 -3.47 9.91 -19.00
C LEU A 177 -4.49 11.04 -18.87
N HIS A 178 -4.79 11.44 -17.63
CA HIS A 178 -5.67 12.52 -17.27
C HIS A 178 -5.11 13.25 -16.06
N ASP A 179 -4.99 14.58 -16.18
CA ASP A 179 -4.56 15.46 -15.11
C ASP A 179 -5.63 16.55 -14.93
N PRO A 180 -6.42 16.52 -13.83
CA PRO A 180 -7.48 17.51 -13.61
C PRO A 180 -6.93 18.94 -13.50
N LEU A 181 -5.72 19.12 -13.00
CA LEU A 181 -5.11 20.46 -12.86
C LEU A 181 -4.72 21.07 -14.21
N SER A 182 -4.35 20.26 -15.21
CA SER A 182 -4.05 20.75 -16.56
C SER A 182 -5.30 21.20 -17.31
N ALA A 183 -6.45 20.57 -17.04
CA ALA A 183 -7.75 20.96 -17.60
C ALA A 183 -8.20 22.35 -17.12
N ASP A 184 -8.01 22.65 -15.85
CA ASP A 184 -8.39 23.93 -15.24
C ASP A 184 -7.52 25.09 -15.76
N ILE A 185 -6.23 24.87 -15.99
CA ILE A 185 -5.32 25.88 -16.56
C ILE A 185 -5.71 26.19 -18.00
N ALA A 186 -6.05 25.19 -18.81
CA ALA A 186 -6.49 25.37 -20.18
C ALA A 186 -7.82 26.16 -20.27
N ALA A 187 -8.74 25.91 -19.33
CA ALA A 187 -10.02 26.63 -19.24
C ALA A 187 -9.87 28.09 -18.76
N ALA A 188 -8.88 28.38 -17.90
CA ALA A 188 -8.61 29.72 -17.39
C ALA A 188 -7.88 30.63 -18.39
N GLY A 189 -7.07 30.04 -19.30
CA GLY A 189 -6.32 30.77 -20.35
C GLY A 189 -7.10 31.14 -21.62
N SER A 190 -8.38 30.74 -21.71
CA SER A 190 -9.26 30.98 -22.88
C SER A 190 -10.30 32.10 -22.67
N LYS A 191 -10.11 33.00 -21.66
CA LYS A 191 -10.96 34.16 -21.42
C LYS A 191 -10.22 35.46 -21.71
#